data_08ab75b20ae30caa73216a0bc8adb11b
#
_entry.id   08ab75b20ae30caa73216a0bc8adb11b
#
_cell.length_a   1.000
_cell.length_b   1.000
_cell.length_c   1.000
_cell.angle_alpha   90.00
_cell.angle_beta   90.00
_cell.angle_gamma   90.00
#
_symmetry.space_group_name_H-M   'P 1'
#
loop_
_entity.id
_entity.type
_entity.pdbx_description
1 polymer ?
#
loop_
_entity_poly.entity_id
_entity_poly.type
_entity_poly.pdbx_seq_one_letter_code
_entity_poly.pdbx_strand_id
1 'polypeptide(L)'
;MSAPSTEPPTDRRRVVVVGAGLGGLAAAVAIHRTGLADVQVLEAASKLGELGAGIQVSPNCSRLLIRWGVDKYLSNNVVLPRYGRVVRWQDGEVLSQAPMMPQIQEKYGFPHWHVHRADLHEALRKIVDELKIPIKVNAKVVSADVDGASVSLHTGEKIDCDFIVGADGLRSTMREVVLQGEEASPPFVTGDYAYRFTVPTDDMVDDPVLADCVQVPMAIGWWGPRMHVVGYKLRNETIFNVVTVFPDDGTMDNTYKMEGEIDHLRELYDGWCPQVKALIERARPGTVTKWKLMDLQPLQSWHRGKLVLIGDACHPMLPYMAQGASQAVEDAAALAQCLRHLPLSDVGSVFQQLRHSRVTQIQKYARTQRGKNHMLDGPEQEARDATMRDASAATRSAYAWSWAAEDGEPPKPWNEGLFGYDAEEEALKRISKLGYPARIE
;
A
#
# COMPACT_ATOMS: atom_id res chain seq x y z
N MET A 1 42.21 20.73 23.97
CA MET A 1 40.88 20.53 23.36
C MET A 1 40.61 19.04 23.45
N SER A 2 39.75 18.62 24.38
CA SER A 2 39.31 17.23 24.54
C SER A 2 38.35 16.88 23.40
N ALA A 3 38.55 15.68 22.79
CA ALA A 3 37.68 15.15 21.77
C ALA A 3 36.23 15.05 22.28
N PRO A 4 35.23 15.28 21.46
CA PRO A 4 33.85 15.13 21.88
C PRO A 4 33.62 13.65 22.23
N SER A 5 32.95 13.41 23.38
CA SER A 5 32.56 12.08 23.83
C SER A 5 31.62 11.45 22.82
N THR A 6 31.99 10.23 22.35
CA THR A 6 31.21 9.40 21.44
C THR A 6 30.16 8.54 22.18
N GLU A 7 29.76 8.92 23.39
CA GLU A 7 28.67 8.21 24.07
C GLU A 7 27.35 8.64 23.43
N PRO A 8 26.50 7.66 23.03
CA PRO A 8 25.16 7.97 22.54
C PRO A 8 24.36 8.71 23.63
N PRO A 9 23.46 9.60 23.24
CA PRO A 9 22.62 10.33 24.20
C PRO A 9 21.92 9.34 25.13
N THR A 10 22.01 9.55 26.43
CA THR A 10 21.57 8.67 27.50
C THR A 10 20.04 8.54 27.63
N ASP A 11 19.27 9.09 26.71
CA ASP A 11 17.80 9.13 26.77
C ASP A 11 17.15 8.79 25.41
N ARG A 12 17.45 7.58 24.89
CA ARG A 12 16.80 7.08 23.67
C ARG A 12 15.37 6.62 24.01
N ARG A 13 14.39 7.07 23.22
CA ARG A 13 12.98 6.70 23.36
C ARG A 13 12.78 5.21 23.04
N ARG A 14 12.15 4.46 23.90
CA ARG A 14 11.77 3.07 23.65
C ARG A 14 10.46 3.05 22.87
N VAL A 15 10.51 2.62 21.60
CA VAL A 15 9.34 2.57 20.72
C VAL A 15 8.97 1.12 20.43
N VAL A 16 7.73 0.76 20.72
CA VAL A 16 7.17 -0.56 20.37
C VAL A 16 6.30 -0.40 19.11
N VAL A 17 6.61 -1.20 18.09
CA VAL A 17 5.81 -1.33 16.85
C VAL A 17 5.03 -2.63 16.91
N VAL A 18 3.71 -2.55 16.86
CA VAL A 18 2.79 -3.71 16.92
C VAL A 18 2.42 -4.10 15.49
N GLY A 19 2.93 -5.25 15.04
CA GLY A 19 2.76 -5.81 13.69
C GLY A 19 4.04 -5.67 12.84
N ALA A 20 4.45 -6.77 12.20
CA ALA A 20 5.61 -6.84 11.31
C ALA A 20 5.22 -6.93 9.82
N GLY A 21 4.09 -6.35 9.42
CA GLY A 21 3.73 -6.14 8.02
C GLY A 21 4.58 -5.03 7.37
N LEU A 22 4.31 -4.71 6.10
CA LEU A 22 5.07 -3.68 5.36
C LEU A 22 5.12 -2.34 6.11
N GLY A 23 3.99 -1.87 6.67
CA GLY A 23 3.93 -0.62 7.42
C GLY A 23 4.74 -0.66 8.73
N GLY A 24 4.66 -1.76 9.48
CA GLY A 24 5.38 -1.91 10.74
C GLY A 24 6.90 -2.01 10.55
N LEU A 25 7.37 -2.81 9.57
CA LEU A 25 8.80 -2.87 9.23
C LEU A 25 9.31 -1.53 8.70
N ALA A 26 8.54 -0.85 7.85
CA ALA A 26 8.87 0.49 7.37
C ALA A 26 8.99 1.50 8.52
N ALA A 27 8.04 1.48 9.48
CA ALA A 27 8.08 2.33 10.67
C ALA A 27 9.30 2.02 11.55
N ALA A 28 9.62 0.75 11.75
CA ALA A 28 10.79 0.35 12.51
C ALA A 28 12.09 0.90 11.89
N VAL A 29 12.23 0.78 10.56
CA VAL A 29 13.38 1.32 9.82
C VAL A 29 13.42 2.84 9.93
N ALA A 30 12.34 3.54 9.60
CA ALA A 30 12.29 4.99 9.58
C ALA A 30 12.58 5.60 10.96
N ILE A 31 11.96 5.06 12.01
CA ILE A 31 12.12 5.55 13.39
C ILE A 31 13.55 5.28 13.89
N HIS A 32 14.09 4.07 13.67
CA HIS A 32 15.46 3.74 14.07
C HIS A 32 16.49 4.69 13.42
N ARG A 33 16.29 5.03 12.14
CA ARG A 33 17.18 5.93 11.39
C ARG A 33 17.21 7.36 11.92
N THR A 34 16.24 7.76 12.76
CA THR A 34 16.32 9.05 13.47
C THR A 34 17.48 9.13 14.47
N GLY A 35 18.02 7.98 14.89
CA GLY A 35 19.08 7.87 15.90
C GLY A 35 18.60 8.12 17.34
N LEU A 36 17.33 8.48 17.55
CA LEU A 36 16.79 8.91 18.84
C LEU A 36 15.89 7.86 19.51
N ALA A 37 15.73 6.68 18.92
CA ALA A 37 14.85 5.65 19.43
C ALA A 37 15.49 4.25 19.40
N ASP A 38 15.18 3.46 20.44
CA ASP A 38 15.34 2.02 20.48
C ASP A 38 14.01 1.40 20.09
N VAL A 39 13.98 0.73 18.96
CA VAL A 39 12.76 0.18 18.38
C VAL A 39 12.69 -1.31 18.60
N GLN A 40 11.53 -1.82 19.01
CA GLN A 40 11.20 -3.23 19.05
C GLN A 40 9.93 -3.51 18.26
N VAL A 41 9.93 -4.55 17.42
CA VAL A 41 8.74 -4.99 16.66
C VAL A 41 8.15 -6.22 17.32
N LEU A 42 6.82 -6.24 17.48
CA LEU A 42 6.05 -7.37 18.02
C LEU A 42 5.15 -7.92 16.92
N GLU A 43 5.27 -9.22 16.63
CA GLU A 43 4.49 -9.89 15.59
C GLU A 43 3.69 -11.06 16.20
N ALA A 44 2.41 -11.10 15.86
CA ALA A 44 1.49 -12.14 16.35
C ALA A 44 1.78 -13.51 15.73
N ALA A 45 2.21 -13.55 14.47
CA ALA A 45 2.52 -14.79 13.78
C ALA A 45 3.76 -15.49 14.37
N SER A 46 3.83 -16.80 14.20
CA SER A 46 4.98 -17.61 14.64
C SER A 46 6.19 -17.50 13.71
N LYS A 47 5.97 -17.05 12.49
CA LYS A 47 7.00 -16.84 11.47
C LYS A 47 6.68 -15.58 10.68
N LEU A 48 7.74 -14.84 10.36
CA LEU A 48 7.64 -13.76 9.40
C LEU A 48 7.48 -14.33 8.00
N GLY A 49 6.60 -13.76 7.24
CA GLY A 49 6.37 -14.12 5.86
C GLY A 49 5.05 -13.56 5.38
N GLU A 50 5.02 -13.10 4.17
CA GLU A 50 3.79 -12.67 3.53
C GLU A 50 3.40 -13.60 2.39
N LEU A 51 2.16 -14.06 2.44
CA LEU A 51 1.49 -14.62 1.28
C LEU A 51 1.08 -13.46 0.40
N GLY A 52 1.58 -13.38 -0.82
CA GLY A 52 1.31 -12.19 -1.59
C GLY A 52 1.21 -12.40 -3.07
N ALA A 53 0.44 -11.49 -3.65
CA ALA A 53 0.42 -11.19 -5.07
C ALA A 53 1.35 -9.99 -5.35
N GLY A 54 1.36 -9.51 -6.57
CA GLY A 54 2.06 -8.32 -6.93
C GLY A 54 1.48 -7.08 -6.25
N ILE A 55 2.34 -6.10 -6.04
CA ILE A 55 1.99 -4.73 -5.69
C ILE A 55 2.72 -3.76 -6.62
N GLN A 56 2.16 -2.57 -6.75
CA GLN A 56 2.78 -1.47 -7.46
C GLN A 56 3.32 -0.47 -6.43
N VAL A 57 4.56 -0.03 -6.63
CA VAL A 57 5.25 0.93 -5.76
C VAL A 57 5.55 2.17 -6.57
N SER A 58 4.79 3.22 -6.33
CA SER A 58 4.89 4.49 -7.04
C SER A 58 5.97 5.43 -6.46
N PRO A 59 6.36 6.50 -7.17
CA PRO A 59 7.46 7.39 -6.76
C PRO A 59 7.39 7.94 -5.35
N ASN A 60 6.21 8.24 -4.82
CA ASN A 60 6.03 8.69 -3.44
C ASN A 60 6.50 7.65 -2.40
N CYS A 61 6.46 6.37 -2.74
CA CYS A 61 6.92 5.27 -1.88
C CYS A 61 8.36 4.85 -2.23
N SER A 62 8.68 4.66 -3.53
CA SER A 62 10.00 4.19 -3.94
C SER A 62 11.12 5.14 -3.52
N ARG A 63 10.88 6.47 -3.46
CA ARG A 63 11.86 7.44 -2.93
C ARG A 63 12.27 7.16 -1.49
N LEU A 64 11.31 6.82 -0.63
CA LEU A 64 11.55 6.51 0.77
C LEU A 64 12.31 5.18 0.91
N LEU A 65 11.86 4.16 0.18
CA LEU A 65 12.51 2.85 0.18
C LEU A 65 13.96 2.93 -0.32
N ILE A 66 14.24 3.72 -1.35
CA ILE A 66 15.60 3.97 -1.88
C ILE A 66 16.45 4.72 -0.85
N ARG A 67 15.93 5.80 -0.25
CA ARG A 67 16.63 6.53 0.81
C ARG A 67 16.99 5.65 2.01
N TRP A 68 16.17 4.66 2.30
CA TRP A 68 16.39 3.72 3.39
C TRP A 68 17.29 2.53 2.98
N GLY A 69 17.64 2.42 1.69
CA GLY A 69 18.51 1.36 1.15
C GLY A 69 17.81 0.03 0.94
N VAL A 70 16.46 0.01 0.89
CA VAL A 70 15.66 -1.22 0.68
C VAL A 70 15.86 -1.75 -0.73
N ASP A 71 16.07 -0.86 -1.70
CA ASP A 71 16.27 -1.17 -3.12
C ASP A 71 17.43 -2.12 -3.39
N LYS A 72 18.51 -2.09 -2.57
CA LYS A 72 19.64 -3.01 -2.69
C LYS A 72 19.27 -4.48 -2.56
N TYR A 73 18.16 -4.78 -1.84
CA TYR A 73 17.61 -6.13 -1.69
C TYR A 73 16.53 -6.49 -2.69
N LEU A 74 16.10 -5.52 -3.50
CA LEU A 74 15.08 -5.69 -4.53
C LEU A 74 15.65 -5.78 -5.94
N SER A 75 16.93 -5.44 -6.17
CA SER A 75 17.54 -5.13 -7.46
C SER A 75 17.19 -6.07 -8.62
N ASN A 76 17.02 -7.37 -8.37
CA ASN A 76 16.70 -8.36 -9.39
C ASN A 76 15.22 -8.80 -9.38
N ASN A 77 14.40 -8.25 -8.47
CA ASN A 77 13.02 -8.69 -8.27
C ASN A 77 11.97 -7.63 -8.64
N VAL A 78 12.41 -6.43 -9.01
CA VAL A 78 11.51 -5.38 -9.49
C VAL A 78 11.37 -5.44 -11.00
N VAL A 79 10.20 -5.04 -11.50
CA VAL A 79 9.94 -4.83 -12.91
C VAL A 79 9.56 -3.37 -13.12
N LEU A 80 10.16 -2.73 -14.12
CA LEU A 80 9.90 -1.34 -14.50
C LEU A 80 8.87 -1.33 -15.64
N PRO A 81 7.60 -1.00 -15.37
CA PRO A 81 6.57 -1.00 -16.41
C PRO A 81 6.83 0.11 -17.42
N ARG A 82 6.86 -0.22 -18.72
CA ARG A 82 7.03 0.74 -19.81
C ARG A 82 5.73 1.47 -20.10
N TYR A 83 4.59 0.79 -19.91
CA TYR A 83 3.26 1.33 -20.20
C TYR A 83 2.24 0.91 -19.15
N GLY A 84 1.20 1.74 -19.00
CA GLY A 84 -0.09 1.36 -18.45
C GLY A 84 -1.11 1.26 -19.58
N ARG A 85 -1.82 0.15 -19.70
CA ARG A 85 -2.78 -0.12 -20.77
C ARG A 85 -4.16 -0.39 -20.19
N VAL A 86 -5.20 0.20 -20.74
CA VAL A 86 -6.60 -0.13 -20.47
C VAL A 86 -7.19 -0.81 -21.69
N VAL A 87 -7.89 -1.90 -21.47
CA VAL A 87 -8.45 -2.78 -22.49
C VAL A 87 -9.94 -2.98 -22.23
N ARG A 88 -10.76 -3.04 -23.27
CA ARG A 88 -12.17 -3.36 -23.16
C ARG A 88 -12.36 -4.86 -22.92
N TRP A 89 -13.21 -5.20 -21.95
CA TRP A 89 -13.45 -6.57 -21.51
C TRP A 89 -13.95 -7.52 -22.61
N GLN A 90 -14.78 -6.99 -23.52
CA GLN A 90 -15.59 -7.77 -24.46
C GLN A 90 -14.78 -8.34 -25.64
N ASP A 91 -13.93 -7.54 -26.22
CA ASP A 91 -13.21 -7.85 -27.49
C ASP A 91 -11.69 -7.68 -27.38
N GLY A 92 -11.19 -7.14 -26.27
CA GLY A 92 -9.77 -6.89 -26.11
C GLY A 92 -9.27 -5.62 -26.82
N GLU A 93 -10.17 -4.72 -27.23
CA GLU A 93 -9.76 -3.44 -27.82
C GLU A 93 -8.95 -2.61 -26.81
N VAL A 94 -7.80 -2.10 -27.26
CA VAL A 94 -6.98 -1.19 -26.45
C VAL A 94 -7.63 0.19 -26.44
N LEU A 95 -8.18 0.58 -25.31
CA LEU A 95 -8.82 1.88 -25.11
C LEU A 95 -7.82 2.99 -24.82
N SER A 96 -6.74 2.66 -24.12
CA SER A 96 -5.68 3.61 -23.77
C SER A 96 -4.36 2.90 -23.54
N GLN A 97 -3.26 3.54 -23.91
CA GLN A 97 -1.92 3.14 -23.53
C GLN A 97 -1.08 4.37 -23.23
N ALA A 98 -0.65 4.50 -21.98
CA ALA A 98 0.13 5.64 -21.52
C ALA A 98 1.55 5.21 -21.13
N PRO A 99 2.59 6.01 -21.45
CA PRO A 99 3.95 5.72 -21.01
C PRO A 99 4.09 5.82 -19.50
N MET A 100 4.89 4.93 -18.92
CA MET A 100 5.21 4.92 -17.49
C MET A 100 6.72 5.14 -17.28
N MET A 101 7.54 4.14 -17.49
CA MET A 101 8.99 4.26 -17.33
C MET A 101 9.67 4.38 -18.71
N PRO A 102 10.67 5.28 -18.89
CA PRO A 102 11.36 6.08 -17.85
C PRO A 102 10.68 7.41 -17.48
N GLN A 103 9.62 7.85 -18.19
CA GLN A 103 9.03 9.19 -18.08
C GLN A 103 8.60 9.55 -16.65
N ILE A 104 8.08 8.59 -15.88
CA ILE A 104 7.73 8.80 -14.47
C ILE A 104 8.99 9.15 -13.66
N GLN A 105 10.08 8.41 -13.84
CA GLN A 105 11.33 8.68 -13.13
C GLN A 105 11.97 10.00 -13.56
N GLU A 106 11.95 10.32 -14.84
CA GLU A 106 12.43 11.61 -15.38
C GLU A 106 11.67 12.79 -14.75
N LYS A 107 10.34 12.66 -14.59
CA LYS A 107 9.49 13.71 -14.03
C LYS A 107 9.57 13.83 -12.52
N TYR A 108 9.58 12.70 -11.79
CA TYR A 108 9.42 12.68 -10.33
C TYR A 108 10.71 12.28 -9.58
N GLY A 109 11.80 11.98 -10.31
CA GLY A 109 13.11 11.63 -9.75
C GLY A 109 13.25 10.19 -9.26
N PHE A 110 12.14 9.45 -9.14
CA PHE A 110 12.11 8.09 -8.58
C PHE A 110 11.28 7.15 -9.44
N PRO A 111 11.65 5.84 -9.50
CA PRO A 111 10.99 4.88 -10.36
C PRO A 111 9.62 4.45 -9.84
N HIS A 112 8.78 3.96 -10.78
CA HIS A 112 7.61 3.15 -10.47
C HIS A 112 7.99 1.68 -10.61
N TRP A 113 7.69 0.85 -9.61
CA TRP A 113 8.02 -0.58 -9.58
C TRP A 113 6.77 -1.45 -9.56
N HIS A 114 6.85 -2.58 -10.27
CA HIS A 114 6.05 -3.76 -9.96
C HIS A 114 6.93 -4.71 -9.15
N VAL A 115 6.47 -5.12 -8.00
CA VAL A 115 7.22 -5.99 -7.08
C VAL A 115 6.30 -7.02 -6.44
N HIS A 116 6.83 -8.20 -6.20
CA HIS A 116 6.08 -9.19 -5.42
C HIS A 116 6.06 -8.78 -3.95
N ARG A 117 4.88 -8.80 -3.32
CA ARG A 117 4.69 -8.32 -1.94
C ARG A 117 5.64 -8.98 -0.93
N ALA A 118 5.85 -10.30 -1.07
CA ALA A 118 6.77 -11.04 -0.23
C ALA A 118 8.23 -10.60 -0.41
N ASP A 119 8.62 -10.20 -1.64
CA ASP A 119 10.00 -9.77 -1.91
C ASP A 119 10.26 -8.38 -1.29
N LEU A 120 9.27 -7.48 -1.32
CA LEU A 120 9.37 -6.18 -0.62
C LEU A 120 9.40 -6.35 0.90
N HIS A 121 8.57 -7.25 1.44
CA HIS A 121 8.57 -7.55 2.88
C HIS A 121 9.93 -8.12 3.31
N GLU A 122 10.47 -9.06 2.56
CA GLU A 122 11.80 -9.64 2.84
C GLU A 122 12.91 -8.60 2.73
N ALA A 123 12.85 -7.68 1.76
CA ALA A 123 13.81 -6.59 1.64
C ALA A 123 13.79 -5.65 2.85
N LEU A 124 12.60 -5.28 3.33
CA LEU A 124 12.44 -4.50 4.56
C LEU A 124 12.95 -5.27 5.79
N ARG A 125 12.65 -6.58 5.88
CA ARG A 125 13.13 -7.44 6.96
C ARG A 125 14.66 -7.48 7.00
N LYS A 126 15.31 -7.57 5.84
CA LYS A 126 16.80 -7.55 5.77
C LYS A 126 17.38 -6.23 6.26
N ILE A 127 16.76 -5.10 5.97
CA ILE A 127 17.16 -3.80 6.54
C ILE A 127 16.98 -3.79 8.05
N VAL A 128 15.87 -4.31 8.57
CA VAL A 128 15.64 -4.42 10.01
C VAL A 128 16.72 -5.28 10.69
N ASP A 129 17.13 -6.39 10.06
CA ASP A 129 18.20 -7.26 10.56
C ASP A 129 19.56 -6.54 10.55
N GLU A 130 19.90 -5.81 9.46
CA GLU A 130 21.13 -5.01 9.38
C GLU A 130 21.21 -3.94 10.47
N LEU A 131 20.09 -3.28 10.74
CA LEU A 131 19.96 -2.28 11.78
C LEU A 131 19.89 -2.90 13.19
N LYS A 132 19.86 -4.24 13.27
CA LYS A 132 19.75 -5.01 14.53
C LYS A 132 18.51 -4.64 15.35
N ILE A 133 17.41 -4.30 14.70
CA ILE A 133 16.15 -4.01 15.35
C ILE A 133 15.50 -5.34 15.76
N PRO A 134 15.22 -5.57 17.06
CA PRO A 134 14.65 -6.84 17.52
C PRO A 134 13.21 -7.01 17.04
N ILE A 135 12.90 -8.19 16.47
CA ILE A 135 11.54 -8.63 16.15
C ILE A 135 11.19 -9.81 17.04
N LYS A 136 10.14 -9.68 17.86
CA LYS A 136 9.60 -10.77 18.68
C LYS A 136 8.37 -11.36 17.99
N VAL A 137 8.48 -12.58 17.48
CA VAL A 137 7.36 -13.37 16.92
C VAL A 137 6.59 -14.08 18.03
N ASN A 138 5.42 -14.66 17.74
CA ASN A 138 4.47 -15.20 18.73
C ASN A 138 4.14 -14.18 19.85
N ALA A 139 4.16 -12.90 19.53
CA ALA A 139 3.99 -11.79 20.46
C ALA A 139 2.69 -11.02 20.15
N LYS A 140 1.55 -11.73 20.14
CA LYS A 140 0.25 -11.11 19.90
C LYS A 140 -0.07 -10.12 21.01
N VAL A 141 -0.11 -8.83 20.69
CA VAL A 141 -0.56 -7.77 21.58
C VAL A 141 -2.08 -7.84 21.70
N VAL A 142 -2.60 -7.83 22.93
CA VAL A 142 -4.04 -7.92 23.22
C VAL A 142 -4.60 -6.65 23.87
N SER A 143 -3.75 -5.81 24.44
CA SER A 143 -4.13 -4.51 24.99
C SER A 143 -2.93 -3.57 25.07
N ALA A 144 -3.21 -2.27 25.25
CA ALA A 144 -2.20 -1.27 25.50
C ALA A 144 -2.68 -0.28 26.56
N ASP A 145 -1.76 0.13 27.43
CA ASP A 145 -1.92 1.29 28.33
C ASP A 145 -1.30 2.49 27.60
N VAL A 146 -2.15 3.37 27.08
CA VAL A 146 -1.72 4.51 26.25
C VAL A 146 -1.14 5.67 27.05
N ASP A 147 -1.47 5.76 28.35
CA ASP A 147 -0.99 6.82 29.25
C ASP A 147 0.33 6.40 29.91
N GLY A 148 0.39 5.16 30.41
CA GLY A 148 1.59 4.56 31.01
C GLY A 148 2.60 4.06 29.96
N ALA A 149 2.22 4.02 28.68
CA ALA A 149 3.00 3.50 27.55
C ALA A 149 3.52 2.08 27.80
N SER A 150 2.63 1.12 27.71
CA SER A 150 2.97 -0.31 27.74
C SER A 150 1.99 -1.13 26.91
N VAL A 151 2.44 -2.28 26.45
CA VAL A 151 1.59 -3.27 25.77
C VAL A 151 1.56 -4.58 26.54
N SER A 152 0.41 -5.26 26.51
CA SER A 152 0.25 -6.59 27.10
C SER A 152 0.12 -7.64 26.00
N LEU A 153 0.91 -8.71 26.11
CA LEU A 153 0.85 -9.85 25.22
C LEU A 153 -0.21 -10.86 25.66
N HIS A 154 -0.66 -11.70 24.75
CA HIS A 154 -1.57 -12.82 25.03
C HIS A 154 -1.02 -13.82 26.08
N THR A 155 0.30 -13.82 26.30
CA THR A 155 0.98 -14.64 27.32
C THR A 155 0.90 -14.06 28.72
N GLY A 156 0.36 -12.85 28.88
CA GLY A 156 0.37 -12.08 30.13
C GLY A 156 1.65 -11.24 30.34
N GLU A 157 2.64 -11.35 29.47
CA GLU A 157 3.84 -10.51 29.52
C GLU A 157 3.47 -9.05 29.23
N LYS A 158 4.01 -8.13 30.03
CA LYS A 158 3.88 -6.69 29.84
C LYS A 158 5.22 -6.11 29.36
N ILE A 159 5.19 -5.27 28.34
CA ILE A 159 6.37 -4.61 27.76
C ILE A 159 6.16 -3.10 27.92
N ASP A 160 7.00 -2.47 28.72
CA ASP A 160 7.01 -1.02 28.94
C ASP A 160 7.81 -0.34 27.83
N CYS A 161 7.30 0.79 27.36
CA CYS A 161 7.92 1.63 26.32
C CYS A 161 7.65 3.11 26.61
N ASP A 162 8.03 3.99 25.69
CA ASP A 162 7.75 5.41 25.78
C ASP A 162 6.75 5.84 24.71
N PHE A 163 6.61 5.02 23.63
CA PHE A 163 5.67 5.26 22.54
C PHE A 163 5.27 3.95 21.85
N ILE A 164 4.04 3.89 21.35
CA ILE A 164 3.44 2.72 20.70
C ILE A 164 3.01 3.07 19.29
N VAL A 165 3.39 2.23 18.32
CA VAL A 165 2.94 2.33 16.92
C VAL A 165 2.06 1.13 16.60
N GLY A 166 0.78 1.36 16.36
CA GLY A 166 -0.18 0.34 15.95
C GLY A 166 -0.13 0.14 14.43
N ALA A 167 0.49 -0.95 13.99
CA ALA A 167 0.64 -1.36 12.59
C ALA A 167 0.10 -2.78 12.36
N ASP A 168 -0.89 -3.19 13.15
CA ASP A 168 -1.45 -4.54 13.26
C ASP A 168 -2.58 -4.83 12.24
N GLY A 169 -2.66 -4.00 11.20
CA GLY A 169 -3.39 -4.27 9.97
C GLY A 169 -4.91 -4.14 10.08
N LEU A 170 -5.62 -4.71 9.12
CA LEU A 170 -7.06 -4.55 8.95
C LEU A 170 -7.87 -4.92 10.21
N ARG A 171 -7.46 -5.94 10.93
CA ARG A 171 -8.12 -6.42 12.17
C ARG A 171 -7.43 -5.89 13.43
N SER A 172 -7.07 -4.62 13.41
CA SER A 172 -6.26 -3.97 14.43
C SER A 172 -6.93 -3.96 15.81
N THR A 173 -6.25 -4.56 16.79
CA THR A 173 -6.53 -4.41 18.22
C THR A 173 -6.14 -3.00 18.70
N MET A 174 -5.07 -2.43 18.15
CA MET A 174 -4.64 -1.08 18.53
C MET A 174 -5.65 -0.02 18.11
N ARG A 175 -6.38 -0.23 17.00
CA ARG A 175 -7.49 0.64 16.61
C ARG A 175 -8.61 0.64 17.66
N GLU A 176 -8.97 -0.52 18.21
CA GLU A 176 -9.97 -0.63 19.27
C GLU A 176 -9.53 0.13 20.53
N VAL A 177 -8.24 0.10 20.86
CA VAL A 177 -7.67 0.87 21.98
C VAL A 177 -7.76 2.37 21.73
N VAL A 178 -7.48 2.85 20.52
CA VAL A 178 -7.59 4.29 20.17
C VAL A 178 -9.04 4.74 20.31
N LEU A 179 -9.99 3.99 19.78
CA LEU A 179 -11.39 4.37 19.65
C LEU A 179 -12.23 4.17 20.93
N GLN A 180 -11.79 3.35 21.88
CA GLN A 180 -12.43 3.10 23.19
C GLN A 180 -13.96 2.94 23.18
N GLY A 181 -14.49 2.19 22.22
CA GLY A 181 -15.93 1.94 22.16
C GLY A 181 -16.76 3.14 21.64
N GLU A 182 -16.14 4.27 21.23
CA GLU A 182 -16.78 5.14 20.25
C GLU A 182 -17.14 4.27 19.06
N GLU A 183 -18.32 4.47 18.44
CA GLU A 183 -18.82 3.63 17.35
C GLU A 183 -17.80 3.57 16.20
N ALA A 184 -16.73 2.79 16.44
CA ALA A 184 -15.83 2.40 15.39
C ALA A 184 -16.61 1.45 14.51
N SER A 185 -17.13 1.96 13.41
CA SER A 185 -17.61 1.08 12.37
C SER A 185 -16.49 0.09 12.07
N PRO A 186 -16.68 -1.22 12.29
CA PRO A 186 -15.66 -2.19 11.93
C PRO A 186 -15.37 -2.09 10.43
N PRO A 187 -14.23 -2.59 9.96
CA PRO A 187 -14.01 -2.72 8.53
C PRO A 187 -15.21 -3.43 7.89
N PHE A 188 -15.76 -2.83 6.83
CA PHE A 188 -16.94 -3.36 6.17
C PHE A 188 -16.58 -4.00 4.81
N VAL A 189 -17.40 -4.97 4.42
CA VAL A 189 -17.29 -5.62 3.11
C VAL A 189 -17.79 -4.67 2.03
N THR A 190 -17.01 -4.46 0.98
CA THR A 190 -17.32 -3.50 -0.09
C THR A 190 -18.31 -4.01 -1.13
N GLY A 191 -18.67 -5.29 -1.04
CA GLY A 191 -19.46 -5.99 -2.04
C GLY A 191 -18.64 -6.48 -3.24
N ASP A 192 -17.29 -6.48 -3.12
CA ASP A 192 -16.39 -7.05 -4.14
C ASP A 192 -15.47 -8.10 -3.53
N TYR A 193 -15.15 -9.10 -4.35
CA TYR A 193 -14.11 -10.08 -4.12
C TYR A 193 -13.01 -9.97 -5.16
N ALA A 194 -11.85 -10.54 -4.85
CA ALA A 194 -10.76 -10.67 -5.79
C ALA A 194 -10.21 -12.10 -5.80
N TYR A 195 -10.06 -12.68 -6.99
CA TYR A 195 -9.14 -13.80 -7.17
C TYR A 195 -7.75 -13.28 -7.50
N ARG A 196 -6.74 -13.95 -6.98
CA ARG A 196 -5.33 -13.66 -7.26
C ARG A 196 -4.58 -14.95 -7.58
N PHE A 197 -3.84 -14.93 -8.67
CA PHE A 197 -2.96 -16.02 -9.09
C PHE A 197 -1.81 -15.50 -9.94
N THR A 198 -0.84 -16.36 -10.22
CA THR A 198 0.28 -16.03 -11.09
C THR A 198 0.40 -17.07 -12.20
N VAL A 199 0.88 -16.61 -13.36
CA VAL A 199 1.17 -17.44 -14.53
C VAL A 199 2.65 -17.28 -14.86
N PRO A 200 3.43 -18.36 -15.07
CA PRO A 200 4.78 -18.26 -15.60
C PRO A 200 4.77 -17.52 -16.95
N THR A 201 5.65 -16.55 -17.16
CA THR A 201 5.70 -15.83 -18.44
C THR A 201 6.09 -16.73 -19.61
N ASP A 202 6.88 -17.78 -19.35
CA ASP A 202 7.24 -18.78 -20.35
C ASP A 202 6.01 -19.52 -20.93
N ASP A 203 4.94 -19.68 -20.14
CA ASP A 203 3.66 -20.25 -20.60
C ASP A 203 2.87 -19.29 -21.50
N MET A 204 3.36 -18.02 -21.69
CA MET A 204 2.64 -16.95 -22.39
C MET A 204 3.36 -16.43 -23.65
N VAL A 205 4.69 -16.53 -23.71
CA VAL A 205 5.49 -15.87 -24.76
C VAL A 205 5.20 -16.37 -26.17
N ASP A 206 4.89 -17.67 -26.32
CA ASP A 206 4.59 -18.30 -27.61
C ASP A 206 3.08 -18.43 -27.86
N ASP A 207 2.24 -17.99 -26.94
CA ASP A 207 0.79 -18.01 -27.12
C ASP A 207 0.33 -16.81 -27.95
N PRO A 208 -0.32 -17.00 -29.11
CA PRO A 208 -0.71 -15.89 -29.99
C PRO A 208 -1.70 -14.91 -29.35
N VAL A 209 -2.39 -15.32 -28.29
CA VAL A 209 -3.36 -14.47 -27.54
C VAL A 209 -2.69 -13.71 -26.42
N LEU A 210 -1.66 -14.29 -25.77
CA LEU A 210 -1.04 -13.75 -24.55
C LEU A 210 0.34 -13.11 -24.78
N ALA A 211 1.01 -13.40 -25.90
CA ALA A 211 2.36 -12.90 -26.15
C ALA A 211 2.46 -11.37 -26.01
N ASP A 212 1.47 -10.62 -26.51
CA ASP A 212 1.45 -9.15 -26.40
C ASP A 212 1.39 -8.68 -24.93
N CYS A 213 0.78 -9.45 -24.02
CA CYS A 213 0.71 -9.10 -22.59
C CYS A 213 2.08 -9.15 -21.89
N VAL A 214 3.03 -9.92 -22.43
CA VAL A 214 4.35 -10.16 -21.81
C VAL A 214 5.53 -9.70 -22.67
N GLN A 215 5.32 -9.30 -23.91
CA GLN A 215 6.39 -8.83 -24.78
C GLN A 215 7.14 -7.62 -24.19
N VAL A 216 6.40 -6.68 -23.59
CA VAL A 216 6.94 -5.50 -22.93
C VAL A 216 6.36 -5.42 -21.52
N PRO A 217 7.17 -5.09 -20.50
CA PRO A 217 6.63 -4.89 -19.15
C PRO A 217 5.56 -3.79 -19.12
N MET A 218 4.34 -4.13 -18.72
CA MET A 218 3.26 -3.15 -18.59
C MET A 218 2.28 -3.55 -17.49
N ALA A 219 1.49 -2.60 -17.02
CA ALA A 219 0.28 -2.85 -16.26
C ALA A 219 -0.90 -2.85 -17.22
N ILE A 220 -1.66 -3.93 -17.28
CA ILE A 220 -2.83 -4.07 -18.14
C ILE A 220 -4.07 -4.17 -17.27
N GLY A 221 -5.07 -3.32 -17.52
CA GLY A 221 -6.39 -3.40 -16.90
C GLY A 221 -7.46 -3.72 -17.95
N TRP A 222 -8.14 -4.85 -17.84
CA TRP A 222 -9.34 -5.17 -18.62
C TRP A 222 -10.56 -4.72 -17.82
N TRP A 223 -11.28 -3.74 -18.33
CA TRP A 223 -12.42 -3.13 -17.63
C TRP A 223 -13.75 -3.57 -18.23
N GLY A 224 -14.68 -3.96 -17.37
CA GLY A 224 -15.99 -4.48 -17.78
C GLY A 224 -17.10 -4.20 -16.75
N PRO A 225 -18.33 -4.56 -17.08
CA PRO A 225 -19.49 -4.28 -16.23
C PRO A 225 -19.36 -4.99 -14.88
N ARG A 226 -19.29 -4.22 -13.80
CA ARG A 226 -19.14 -4.65 -12.39
C ARG A 226 -17.86 -5.40 -12.06
N MET A 227 -16.98 -5.62 -13.03
CA MET A 227 -15.79 -6.47 -12.89
C MET A 227 -14.59 -5.87 -13.60
N HIS A 228 -13.39 -6.24 -13.19
CA HIS A 228 -12.18 -5.95 -13.96
C HIS A 228 -11.10 -6.99 -13.67
N VAL A 229 -10.11 -7.03 -14.55
CA VAL A 229 -8.90 -7.82 -14.37
C VAL A 229 -7.69 -6.89 -14.48
N VAL A 230 -6.68 -7.11 -13.64
CA VAL A 230 -5.39 -6.42 -13.74
C VAL A 230 -4.29 -7.46 -13.86
N GLY A 231 -3.40 -7.24 -14.81
CA GLY A 231 -2.24 -8.11 -15.02
C GLY A 231 -0.94 -7.33 -15.18
N TYR A 232 0.16 -7.84 -14.65
CA TYR A 232 1.51 -7.29 -14.83
C TYR A 232 2.61 -8.25 -14.43
N LYS A 233 3.79 -8.09 -15.01
CA LYS A 233 4.98 -8.91 -14.74
C LYS A 233 5.59 -8.60 -13.37
N LEU A 234 6.21 -9.62 -12.78
CA LEU A 234 6.95 -9.59 -11.50
C LEU A 234 8.24 -10.40 -11.62
N ARG A 235 9.12 -10.29 -10.59
CA ARG A 235 10.30 -11.13 -10.39
C ARG A 235 11.15 -11.27 -11.65
N ASN A 236 11.76 -10.17 -12.06
CA ASN A 236 12.56 -10.13 -13.29
C ASN A 236 11.80 -10.67 -14.50
N GLU A 237 10.53 -10.32 -14.59
CA GLU A 237 9.62 -10.66 -15.69
C GLU A 237 9.29 -12.16 -15.86
N THR A 238 9.63 -13.01 -14.89
CA THR A 238 9.44 -14.46 -14.98
C THR A 238 8.02 -14.94 -14.65
N ILE A 239 7.25 -14.12 -13.94
CA ILE A 239 5.86 -14.41 -13.61
C ILE A 239 4.93 -13.25 -13.96
N PHE A 240 3.74 -13.56 -14.44
CA PHE A 240 2.66 -12.62 -14.69
C PHE A 240 1.64 -12.73 -13.54
N ASN A 241 1.47 -11.65 -12.80
CA ASN A 241 0.48 -11.54 -11.73
C ASN A 241 -0.87 -11.20 -12.30
N VAL A 242 -1.91 -11.90 -11.88
CA VAL A 242 -3.30 -11.65 -12.27
C VAL A 242 -4.14 -11.42 -11.02
N VAL A 243 -4.88 -10.32 -11.04
CA VAL A 243 -5.89 -9.99 -10.03
C VAL A 243 -7.21 -9.77 -10.77
N THR A 244 -8.20 -10.57 -10.45
CA THR A 244 -9.56 -10.39 -10.97
C THR A 244 -10.44 -9.86 -9.86
N VAL A 245 -11.31 -8.90 -10.15
CA VAL A 245 -12.24 -8.34 -9.18
C VAL A 245 -13.66 -8.52 -9.70
N PHE A 246 -14.55 -8.97 -8.83
CA PHE A 246 -15.93 -9.31 -9.16
C PHE A 246 -16.87 -9.07 -7.96
N PRO A 247 -18.19 -8.94 -8.20
CA PRO A 247 -19.17 -8.74 -7.13
C PRO A 247 -19.19 -9.89 -6.12
N ASP A 248 -19.57 -9.57 -4.88
CA ASP A 248 -19.78 -10.53 -3.80
C ASP A 248 -20.82 -11.59 -4.24
N ASP A 249 -20.44 -12.84 -4.17
CA ASP A 249 -21.26 -14.00 -4.51
C ASP A 249 -21.81 -14.73 -3.27
N GLY A 250 -21.59 -14.19 -2.07
CA GLY A 250 -22.05 -14.74 -0.79
C GLY A 250 -21.34 -16.02 -0.35
N THR A 251 -20.31 -16.48 -1.05
CA THR A 251 -19.65 -17.77 -0.76
C THR A 251 -18.60 -17.74 0.34
N MET A 252 -18.20 -16.55 0.78
CA MET A 252 -17.25 -16.36 1.89
C MET A 252 -17.96 -15.87 3.15
N ASP A 253 -18.17 -16.71 4.14
CA ASP A 253 -18.76 -16.33 5.43
C ASP A 253 -17.89 -15.32 6.22
N ASN A 254 -17.36 -15.75 7.36
CA ASN A 254 -16.55 -14.89 8.26
C ASN A 254 -15.05 -14.84 7.91
N THR A 255 -14.61 -15.52 6.87
CA THR A 255 -13.22 -15.49 6.40
C THR A 255 -13.03 -14.35 5.39
N TYR A 256 -11.87 -13.70 5.39
CA TYR A 256 -11.53 -12.69 4.37
C TYR A 256 -10.61 -13.22 3.28
N LYS A 257 -10.11 -14.46 3.43
CA LYS A 257 -9.25 -15.17 2.47
C LYS A 257 -9.53 -16.66 2.51
N MET A 258 -9.63 -17.28 1.33
CA MET A 258 -9.75 -18.73 1.15
C MET A 258 -9.03 -19.19 -0.12
N GLU A 259 -8.92 -20.48 -0.32
CA GLU A 259 -8.52 -21.05 -1.61
C GLU A 259 -9.59 -20.72 -2.67
N GLY A 260 -9.15 -20.37 -3.87
CA GLY A 260 -10.03 -19.99 -4.97
C GLY A 260 -10.42 -21.18 -5.82
N GLU A 261 -11.66 -21.19 -6.28
CA GLU A 261 -12.22 -22.22 -7.16
C GLU A 261 -12.04 -21.81 -8.63
N ILE A 262 -11.25 -22.59 -9.39
CA ILE A 262 -10.94 -22.27 -10.80
C ILE A 262 -12.17 -22.36 -11.68
N ASP A 263 -13.06 -23.33 -11.45
CA ASP A 263 -14.27 -23.49 -12.27
C ASP A 263 -15.21 -22.30 -12.09
N HIS A 264 -15.39 -21.80 -10.86
CA HIS A 264 -16.13 -20.56 -10.61
C HIS A 264 -15.46 -19.34 -11.29
N LEU A 265 -14.12 -19.29 -11.28
CA LEU A 265 -13.38 -18.24 -11.99
C LEU A 265 -13.61 -18.30 -13.51
N ARG A 266 -13.66 -19.48 -14.11
CA ARG A 266 -14.00 -19.68 -15.53
C ARG A 266 -15.41 -19.22 -15.86
N GLU A 267 -16.39 -19.60 -15.05
CA GLU A 267 -17.79 -19.20 -15.21
C GLU A 267 -17.96 -17.68 -15.18
N LEU A 268 -17.34 -17.01 -14.20
CA LEU A 268 -17.42 -15.55 -14.06
C LEU A 268 -16.91 -14.79 -15.29
N TYR A 269 -15.89 -15.31 -15.97
CA TYR A 269 -15.20 -14.63 -17.07
C TYR A 269 -15.44 -15.28 -18.45
N ASP A 270 -16.42 -16.16 -18.59
CA ASP A 270 -16.67 -16.88 -19.86
C ASP A 270 -16.96 -15.93 -21.04
N GLY A 271 -17.72 -14.86 -20.82
CA GLY A 271 -18.04 -13.85 -21.83
C GLY A 271 -16.91 -12.84 -22.13
N TRP A 272 -15.74 -12.95 -21.49
CA TRP A 272 -14.65 -12.00 -21.63
C TRP A 272 -13.77 -12.27 -22.85
N CYS A 273 -12.97 -11.27 -23.22
CA CYS A 273 -12.06 -11.35 -24.36
C CYS A 273 -11.07 -12.52 -24.24
N PRO A 274 -10.52 -12.97 -25.39
CA PRO A 274 -9.64 -14.13 -25.44
C PRO A 274 -8.46 -14.07 -24.46
N GLN A 275 -7.86 -12.89 -24.23
CA GLN A 275 -6.73 -12.75 -23.32
C GLN A 275 -7.09 -13.11 -21.87
N VAL A 276 -8.23 -12.62 -21.36
CA VAL A 276 -8.66 -12.91 -19.99
C VAL A 276 -8.98 -14.39 -19.82
N LYS A 277 -9.68 -14.99 -20.78
CA LYS A 277 -9.98 -16.44 -20.77
C LYS A 277 -8.69 -17.26 -20.81
N ALA A 278 -7.76 -16.94 -21.69
CA ALA A 278 -6.48 -17.63 -21.79
C ALA A 278 -5.61 -17.52 -20.53
N LEU A 279 -5.66 -16.38 -19.81
CA LEU A 279 -5.01 -16.21 -18.50
C LEU A 279 -5.63 -17.14 -17.45
N ILE A 280 -6.96 -17.21 -17.41
CA ILE A 280 -7.69 -18.06 -16.44
C ILE A 280 -7.41 -19.55 -16.67
N GLU A 281 -7.33 -20.00 -17.93
CA GLU A 281 -6.99 -21.38 -18.27
C GLU A 281 -5.58 -21.79 -17.79
N ARG A 282 -4.70 -20.83 -17.53
CA ARG A 282 -3.37 -21.06 -16.97
C ARG A 282 -3.31 -21.00 -15.43
N ALA A 283 -4.43 -20.69 -14.78
CA ALA A 283 -4.52 -20.77 -13.33
C ALA A 283 -4.36 -22.22 -12.88
N ARG A 284 -3.51 -22.45 -11.88
CA ARG A 284 -3.21 -23.81 -11.38
C ARG A 284 -3.95 -24.06 -10.07
N PRO A 285 -4.52 -25.26 -9.86
CA PRO A 285 -5.13 -25.64 -8.58
C PRO A 285 -4.17 -25.41 -7.40
N GLY A 286 -4.70 -24.95 -6.27
CA GLY A 286 -3.92 -24.63 -5.07
C GLY A 286 -3.10 -23.33 -5.14
N THR A 287 -3.06 -22.64 -6.30
CA THR A 287 -2.34 -21.36 -6.44
C THR A 287 -3.27 -20.15 -6.49
N VAL A 288 -4.55 -20.36 -6.71
CA VAL A 288 -5.56 -19.33 -6.75
C VAL A 288 -6.04 -19.01 -5.33
N THR A 289 -6.08 -17.75 -4.98
CA THR A 289 -6.61 -17.31 -3.68
C THR A 289 -7.77 -16.34 -3.87
N LYS A 290 -8.83 -16.50 -3.08
CA LYS A 290 -10.02 -15.63 -3.04
C LYS A 290 -9.94 -14.70 -1.83
N TRP A 291 -10.22 -13.42 -2.02
CA TRP A 291 -10.13 -12.39 -0.99
C TRP A 291 -11.39 -11.53 -0.96
N LYS A 292 -11.93 -11.26 0.22
CA LYS A 292 -12.88 -10.16 0.43
C LYS A 292 -12.16 -8.83 0.33
N LEU A 293 -12.70 -7.91 -0.45
CA LEU A 293 -12.24 -6.53 -0.43
C LEU A 293 -12.96 -5.78 0.69
N MET A 294 -12.16 -5.33 1.64
CA MET A 294 -12.63 -4.63 2.83
C MET A 294 -12.22 -3.17 2.76
N ASP A 295 -13.04 -2.31 3.33
CA ASP A 295 -12.76 -0.87 3.47
C ASP A 295 -13.12 -0.41 4.88
N LEU A 296 -12.69 0.77 5.25
CA LEU A 296 -12.99 1.41 6.53
C LEU A 296 -13.41 2.86 6.27
N GLN A 297 -14.44 3.32 6.98
CA GLN A 297 -14.74 4.75 6.98
C GLN A 297 -13.56 5.51 7.62
N PRO A 298 -13.25 6.74 7.13
CA PRO A 298 -12.21 7.54 7.72
C PRO A 298 -12.39 7.69 9.23
N LEU A 299 -11.36 7.33 9.98
CA LEU A 299 -11.38 7.44 11.43
C LEU A 299 -11.27 8.90 11.85
N GLN A 300 -12.01 9.30 12.88
CA GLN A 300 -11.92 10.65 13.47
C GLN A 300 -10.61 10.83 14.25
N SER A 301 -10.12 9.79 14.89
CA SER A 301 -8.86 9.80 15.63
C SER A 301 -7.93 8.67 15.19
N TRP A 302 -6.66 9.02 14.98
CA TRP A 302 -5.58 8.10 14.63
C TRP A 302 -4.62 7.87 15.79
N HIS A 303 -4.84 8.54 16.90
CA HIS A 303 -3.97 8.46 18.06
C HIS A 303 -4.76 8.59 19.37
N ARG A 304 -4.14 8.09 20.43
CA ARG A 304 -4.60 8.28 21.80
C ARG A 304 -3.42 8.18 22.75
N GLY A 305 -3.22 9.19 23.62
CA GLY A 305 -2.06 9.23 24.49
C GLY A 305 -0.76 9.02 23.71
N LYS A 306 -0.02 7.99 24.08
CA LYS A 306 1.26 7.62 23.44
C LYS A 306 1.13 6.52 22.37
N LEU A 307 -0.05 6.30 21.82
CA LEU A 307 -0.33 5.34 20.74
C LEU A 307 -0.75 6.07 19.47
N VAL A 308 -0.13 5.70 18.33
CA VAL A 308 -0.50 6.16 16.98
C VAL A 308 -0.76 4.96 16.08
N LEU A 309 -1.79 5.03 15.24
CA LEU A 309 -2.10 4.02 14.22
C LEU A 309 -1.49 4.42 12.87
N ILE A 310 -1.02 3.42 12.10
CA ILE A 310 -0.50 3.59 10.74
C ILE A 310 -1.01 2.47 9.80
N GLY A 311 -0.99 2.75 8.50
CA GLY A 311 -1.34 1.76 7.48
C GLY A 311 -2.74 1.20 7.64
N ASP A 312 -2.94 -0.10 7.37
CA ASP A 312 -4.25 -0.75 7.41
C ASP A 312 -4.88 -0.81 8.82
N ALA A 313 -4.11 -0.58 9.88
CA ALA A 313 -4.68 -0.41 11.22
C ALA A 313 -5.51 0.88 11.31
N CYS A 314 -5.17 1.88 10.52
CA CYS A 314 -5.77 3.20 10.51
C CYS A 314 -6.69 3.44 9.30
N HIS A 315 -6.23 3.08 8.11
CA HIS A 315 -6.86 3.46 6.84
C HIS A 315 -6.75 2.38 5.76
N PRO A 316 -7.24 1.16 6.00
CA PRO A 316 -7.31 0.18 4.93
C PRO A 316 -8.06 0.79 3.74
N MET A 317 -7.66 0.42 2.53
CA MET A 317 -8.24 1.00 1.33
C MET A 317 -8.38 -0.01 0.20
N LEU A 318 -9.32 0.27 -0.69
CA LEU A 318 -9.53 -0.51 -1.89
C LEU A 318 -8.30 -0.48 -2.82
N PRO A 319 -7.98 -1.59 -3.53
CA PRO A 319 -6.74 -1.72 -4.29
C PRO A 319 -6.71 -0.93 -5.61
N TYR A 320 -7.79 -0.24 -5.96
CA TYR A 320 -7.97 0.40 -7.28
C TYR A 320 -6.98 1.51 -7.62
N MET A 321 -6.28 2.05 -6.62
CA MET A 321 -5.22 3.05 -6.80
C MET A 321 -3.82 2.51 -6.50
N ALA A 322 -3.70 1.24 -6.10
CA ALA A 322 -2.44 0.61 -5.71
C ALA A 322 -1.64 1.40 -4.65
N GLN A 323 -2.32 2.05 -3.69
CA GLN A 323 -1.69 2.96 -2.74
C GLN A 323 -1.59 2.45 -1.29
N GLY A 324 -2.27 1.38 -0.89
CA GLY A 324 -2.30 0.95 0.51
C GLY A 324 -0.90 0.79 1.14
N ALA A 325 -0.02 0.02 0.51
CA ALA A 325 1.36 -0.16 0.97
C ALA A 325 2.16 1.16 0.91
N SER A 326 1.98 1.96 -0.15
CA SER A 326 2.66 3.25 -0.31
C SER A 326 2.28 4.23 0.80
N GLN A 327 1.00 4.28 1.19
CA GLN A 327 0.56 5.14 2.26
C GLN A 327 1.09 4.70 3.63
N ALA A 328 1.19 3.40 3.89
CA ALA A 328 1.82 2.89 5.13
C ALA A 328 3.32 3.25 5.22
N VAL A 329 4.04 3.27 4.09
CA VAL A 329 5.45 3.72 4.04
C VAL A 329 5.55 5.24 4.23
N GLU A 330 4.66 6.03 3.63
CA GLU A 330 4.59 7.48 3.89
C GLU A 330 4.26 7.78 5.36
N ASP A 331 3.36 7.01 5.99
CA ASP A 331 3.05 7.15 7.42
C ASP A 331 4.29 6.91 8.27
N ALA A 332 5.05 5.85 7.98
CA ALA A 332 6.29 5.53 8.66
C ALA A 332 7.30 6.68 8.60
N ALA A 333 7.46 7.28 7.42
CA ALA A 333 8.35 8.40 7.19
C ALA A 333 7.91 9.66 7.97
N ALA A 334 6.63 10.03 7.86
CA ALA A 334 6.08 11.19 8.56
C ALA A 334 6.12 11.03 10.08
N LEU A 335 5.77 9.84 10.60
CA LEU A 335 5.81 9.55 12.03
C LEU A 335 7.23 9.61 12.59
N ALA A 336 8.22 9.12 11.83
CA ALA A 336 9.63 9.20 12.23
C ALA A 336 10.08 10.66 12.40
N GLN A 337 9.68 11.58 11.50
CA GLN A 337 9.98 13.01 11.63
C GLN A 337 9.26 13.63 12.84
N CYS A 338 7.99 13.26 13.08
CA CYS A 338 7.28 13.72 14.27
C CYS A 338 7.99 13.25 15.56
N LEU A 339 8.37 11.98 15.64
CA LEU A 339 9.10 11.43 16.79
C LEU A 339 10.49 12.09 16.96
N ARG A 340 11.14 12.51 15.87
CA ARG A 340 12.45 13.16 15.92
C ARG A 340 12.37 14.59 16.49
N HIS A 341 11.34 15.35 16.13
CA HIS A 341 11.32 16.81 16.31
C HIS A 341 10.30 17.30 17.34
N LEU A 342 9.38 16.46 17.81
CA LEU A 342 8.29 16.87 18.68
C LEU A 342 8.40 16.26 20.08
N PRO A 343 7.82 16.92 21.10
CA PRO A 343 7.49 16.26 22.37
C PRO A 343 6.53 15.09 22.11
N LEU A 344 6.62 14.00 22.88
CA LEU A 344 5.77 12.82 22.69
C LEU A 344 4.27 13.13 22.79
N SER A 345 3.89 14.14 23.60
CA SER A 345 2.50 14.61 23.71
C SER A 345 1.90 15.12 22.41
N ASP A 346 2.72 15.64 21.51
CA ASP A 346 2.30 16.34 20.29
C ASP A 346 2.40 15.45 19.03
N VAL A 347 3.16 14.35 19.12
CA VAL A 347 3.42 13.45 18.00
C VAL A 347 2.13 12.98 17.31
N GLY A 348 1.16 12.49 18.09
CA GLY A 348 -0.07 11.91 17.55
C GLY A 348 -0.92 12.94 16.80
N SER A 349 -1.13 14.10 17.40
CA SER A 349 -1.95 15.17 16.82
C SER A 349 -1.34 15.76 15.56
N VAL A 350 -0.02 16.02 15.56
CA VAL A 350 0.69 16.55 14.39
C VAL A 350 0.77 15.52 13.27
N PHE A 351 1.06 14.27 13.60
CA PHE A 351 1.04 13.18 12.62
C PHE A 351 -0.33 13.03 11.92
N GLN A 352 -1.41 13.05 12.69
CA GLN A 352 -2.76 13.00 12.13
C GLN A 352 -3.03 14.22 11.22
N GLN A 353 -2.67 15.41 11.61
CA GLN A 353 -2.82 16.60 10.77
C GLN A 353 -2.05 16.50 9.45
N LEU A 354 -0.87 15.87 9.45
CA LEU A 354 -0.07 15.64 8.26
C LEU A 354 -0.69 14.66 7.28
N ARG A 355 -1.30 13.59 7.81
CA ARG A 355 -1.62 12.42 7.00
C ARG A 355 -3.10 12.26 6.69
N HIS A 356 -3.98 12.70 7.58
CA HIS A 356 -5.42 12.40 7.52
C HIS A 356 -6.07 12.88 6.22
N SER A 357 -5.88 14.14 5.83
CA SER A 357 -6.48 14.71 4.62
C SER A 357 -6.00 13.95 3.37
N ARG A 358 -4.68 13.75 3.25
CA ARG A 358 -4.07 13.05 2.13
C ARG A 358 -4.60 11.62 1.96
N VAL A 359 -4.61 10.85 3.03
CA VAL A 359 -5.05 9.46 3.02
C VAL A 359 -6.55 9.34 2.74
N THR A 360 -7.37 10.16 3.39
CA THR A 360 -8.82 10.20 3.17
C THR A 360 -9.16 10.52 1.71
N GLN A 361 -8.41 11.43 1.10
CA GLN A 361 -8.56 11.76 -0.31
C GLN A 361 -8.23 10.55 -1.20
N ILE A 362 -7.13 9.81 -0.93
CA ILE A 362 -6.75 8.61 -1.66
C ILE A 362 -7.81 7.50 -1.51
N GLN A 363 -8.34 7.27 -0.29
CA GLN A 363 -9.44 6.33 -0.08
C GLN A 363 -10.68 6.71 -0.92
N LYS A 364 -11.06 7.99 -0.92
CA LYS A 364 -12.16 8.48 -1.75
C LYS A 364 -11.93 8.20 -3.24
N TYR A 365 -10.73 8.45 -3.73
CA TYR A 365 -10.40 8.19 -5.13
C TYR A 365 -10.37 6.69 -5.46
N ALA A 366 -9.90 5.85 -4.56
CA ALA A 366 -9.97 4.40 -4.74
C ALA A 366 -11.43 3.92 -4.92
N ARG A 367 -12.36 4.45 -4.11
CA ARG A 367 -13.80 4.18 -4.25
C ARG A 367 -14.36 4.69 -5.59
N THR A 368 -13.98 5.89 -6.01
CA THR A 368 -14.42 6.45 -7.30
C THR A 368 -13.84 5.68 -8.49
N GLN A 369 -12.59 5.24 -8.39
CA GLN A 369 -11.95 4.43 -9.44
C GLN A 369 -12.64 3.07 -9.63
N ARG A 370 -13.12 2.47 -8.54
CA ARG A 370 -13.99 1.29 -8.63
C ARG A 370 -15.15 1.51 -9.61
N GLY A 371 -15.89 2.61 -9.46
CA GLY A 371 -17.02 2.94 -10.35
C GLY A 371 -16.60 3.09 -11.81
N LYS A 372 -15.44 3.68 -12.07
CA LYS A 372 -14.90 3.83 -13.43
C LYS A 372 -14.50 2.49 -14.06
N ASN A 373 -13.84 1.62 -13.27
CA ASN A 373 -13.42 0.31 -13.76
C ASN A 373 -14.62 -0.62 -14.03
N HIS A 374 -15.67 -0.49 -13.23
CA HIS A 374 -16.83 -1.39 -13.19
C HIS A 374 -18.09 -0.80 -13.85
N MET A 375 -17.93 0.23 -14.69
CA MET A 375 -19.06 0.89 -15.36
C MET A 375 -19.83 -0.10 -16.21
N LEU A 376 -21.16 -0.07 -16.10
CA LEU A 376 -22.05 -0.90 -16.91
C LEU A 376 -21.98 -0.49 -18.37
N ASP A 377 -22.18 -1.44 -19.28
CA ASP A 377 -22.26 -1.15 -20.69
C ASP A 377 -23.41 -0.17 -20.98
N GLY A 378 -23.18 0.78 -21.87
CA GLY A 378 -24.13 1.80 -22.25
C GLY A 378 -23.50 3.17 -22.50
N PRO A 379 -24.31 4.23 -22.67
CA PRO A 379 -23.84 5.54 -23.13
C PRO A 379 -22.72 6.16 -22.25
N GLU A 380 -22.75 5.97 -20.95
CA GLU A 380 -21.72 6.50 -20.04
C GLU A 380 -20.38 5.78 -20.23
N GLN A 381 -20.41 4.45 -20.39
CA GLN A 381 -19.22 3.64 -20.67
C GLN A 381 -18.66 3.99 -22.07
N GLU A 382 -19.52 4.13 -23.07
CA GLU A 382 -19.11 4.51 -24.44
C GLU A 382 -18.45 5.89 -24.46
N ALA A 383 -18.98 6.85 -23.71
CA ALA A 383 -18.37 8.19 -23.55
C ALA A 383 -17.02 8.13 -22.85
N ARG A 384 -16.89 7.32 -21.79
CA ARG A 384 -15.60 7.05 -21.12
C ARG A 384 -14.59 6.46 -22.10
N ASP A 385 -14.95 5.43 -22.85
CA ASP A 385 -14.08 4.73 -23.78
C ASP A 385 -13.66 5.64 -24.94
N ALA A 386 -14.57 6.45 -25.47
CA ALA A 386 -14.25 7.46 -26.48
C ALA A 386 -13.21 8.49 -25.97
N THR A 387 -13.37 8.95 -24.72
CA THR A 387 -12.41 9.85 -24.07
C THR A 387 -11.03 9.20 -23.90
N MET A 388 -10.98 7.90 -23.65
CA MET A 388 -9.71 7.16 -23.52
C MET A 388 -8.99 6.96 -24.85
N ARG A 389 -9.72 6.77 -25.94
CA ARG A 389 -9.15 6.63 -27.31
C ARG A 389 -8.52 7.91 -27.82
N ASP A 390 -9.00 9.08 -27.39
CA ASP A 390 -8.37 10.35 -27.72
C ASP A 390 -7.06 10.52 -26.95
N ALA A 391 -5.93 10.30 -27.65
CA ALA A 391 -4.58 10.34 -27.05
C ALA A 391 -4.27 11.70 -26.39
N SER A 392 -4.83 12.82 -26.88
CA SER A 392 -4.69 14.15 -26.28
C SER A 392 -5.50 14.30 -25.00
N ALA A 393 -6.64 13.64 -24.94
CA ALA A 393 -7.50 13.56 -23.75
C ALA A 393 -7.01 12.47 -22.79
N ALA A 394 -6.45 11.35 -23.27
CA ALA A 394 -5.91 10.28 -22.43
C ALA A 394 -4.75 10.74 -21.55
N THR A 395 -3.87 11.59 -22.06
CA THR A 395 -2.80 12.22 -21.28
C THR A 395 -3.38 13.12 -20.18
N ARG A 396 -4.59 13.66 -20.39
CA ARG A 396 -5.31 14.51 -19.43
C ARG A 396 -6.31 13.73 -18.56
N SER A 397 -6.93 12.69 -19.11
CA SER A 397 -8.11 12.02 -18.52
C SER A 397 -7.81 10.70 -17.83
N ALA A 398 -6.76 9.96 -18.20
CA ALA A 398 -6.35 8.78 -17.41
C ALA A 398 -6.16 9.15 -15.93
N TYR A 399 -5.98 10.45 -15.67
CA TYR A 399 -5.80 11.04 -14.37
C TYR A 399 -6.41 12.46 -14.28
N ALA A 400 -7.58 12.66 -14.90
CA ALA A 400 -8.31 13.95 -14.87
C ALA A 400 -8.85 14.32 -13.47
N TRP A 401 -8.26 13.76 -12.43
CA TRP A 401 -8.51 14.13 -11.05
C TRP A 401 -7.49 15.16 -10.61
N SER A 402 -7.96 16.23 -10.06
CA SER A 402 -7.13 17.18 -9.37
C SER A 402 -6.96 16.75 -7.92
N TRP A 403 -5.76 16.86 -7.40
CA TRP A 403 -5.52 16.84 -5.97
C TRP A 403 -6.20 18.07 -5.36
N ALA A 404 -7.05 17.87 -4.33
CA ALA A 404 -7.71 19.01 -3.71
C ALA A 404 -6.68 19.96 -3.08
N ALA A 405 -6.99 21.26 -3.13
CA ALA A 405 -6.18 22.27 -2.49
C ALA A 405 -6.06 22.01 -0.98
N GLU A 406 -4.85 22.09 -0.47
CA GLU A 406 -4.57 22.08 0.97
C GLU A 406 -3.87 23.39 1.35
N ASP A 407 -4.21 23.95 2.50
CA ASP A 407 -3.54 25.13 3.08
C ASP A 407 -3.39 26.34 2.12
N GLY A 408 -4.37 26.56 1.21
CA GLY A 408 -4.38 27.70 0.27
C GLY A 408 -3.57 27.47 -1.02
N GLU A 409 -2.97 26.29 -1.22
CA GLU A 409 -2.35 25.94 -2.50
C GLU A 409 -3.41 25.61 -3.58
N PRO A 410 -3.16 25.93 -4.87
CA PRO A 410 -4.08 25.57 -5.93
C PRO A 410 -4.17 24.05 -6.11
N PRO A 411 -5.30 23.53 -6.64
CA PRO A 411 -5.41 22.12 -7.01
C PRO A 411 -4.29 21.70 -7.96
N LYS A 412 -3.65 20.57 -7.68
CA LYS A 412 -2.58 19.99 -8.52
C LYS A 412 -3.13 18.84 -9.37
N PRO A 413 -2.55 18.54 -10.55
CA PRO A 413 -2.83 17.28 -11.24
C PRO A 413 -2.60 16.09 -10.30
N TRP A 414 -3.46 15.06 -10.37
CA TRP A 414 -3.44 13.91 -9.48
C TRP A 414 -2.03 13.30 -9.31
N ASN A 415 -1.36 13.03 -10.43
CA ASN A 415 -0.03 12.45 -10.40
C ASN A 415 1.02 13.35 -9.73
N GLU A 416 0.87 14.65 -9.81
CA GLU A 416 1.77 15.60 -9.14
C GLU A 416 1.54 15.59 -7.63
N GLY A 417 0.29 15.61 -7.19
CA GLY A 417 -0.05 15.49 -5.79
C GLY A 417 0.30 14.12 -5.20
N LEU A 418 0.22 13.05 -6.00
CA LEU A 418 0.52 11.70 -5.53
C LEU A 418 2.01 11.37 -5.62
N PHE A 419 2.59 11.38 -6.85
CA PHE A 419 3.95 10.91 -7.10
C PHE A 419 5.03 11.91 -6.68
N GLY A 420 4.70 13.21 -6.75
CA GLY A 420 5.60 14.29 -6.32
C GLY A 420 5.72 14.45 -4.80
N TYR A 421 4.84 13.83 -4.03
CA TYR A 421 4.82 13.98 -2.57
C TYR A 421 6.00 13.28 -1.89
N ASP A 422 6.68 14.01 -1.02
CA ASP A 422 7.75 13.52 -0.17
C ASP A 422 7.33 13.63 1.30
N ALA A 423 7.02 12.50 1.93
CA ALA A 423 6.45 12.48 3.27
C ALA A 423 7.43 12.99 4.35
N GLU A 424 8.74 12.80 4.16
CA GLU A 424 9.75 13.34 5.10
C GLU A 424 9.83 14.86 5.00
N GLU A 425 9.92 15.41 3.78
CA GLU A 425 9.98 16.85 3.56
C GLU A 425 8.72 17.58 4.00
N GLU A 426 7.54 17.03 3.66
CA GLU A 426 6.26 17.65 4.06
C GLU A 426 6.05 17.63 5.58
N ALA A 427 6.49 16.56 6.26
CA ALA A 427 6.50 16.51 7.71
C ALA A 427 7.40 17.62 8.30
N LEU A 428 8.63 17.77 7.80
CA LEU A 428 9.56 18.82 8.26
C LEU A 428 9.01 20.23 8.02
N LYS A 429 8.43 20.49 6.84
CA LYS A 429 7.77 21.77 6.52
C LYS A 429 6.65 22.08 7.50
N ARG A 430 5.79 21.12 7.81
CA ARG A 430 4.66 21.29 8.74
C ARG A 430 5.14 21.51 10.16
N ILE A 431 6.08 20.72 10.64
CA ILE A 431 6.67 20.81 11.98
C ILE A 431 7.30 22.21 12.17
N SER A 432 8.03 22.71 11.15
CA SER A 432 8.61 24.05 11.17
C SER A 432 7.54 25.14 11.19
N LYS A 433 6.45 25.01 10.40
CA LYS A 433 5.32 25.97 10.42
C LYS A 433 4.62 26.02 11.79
N LEU A 434 4.66 24.95 12.57
CA LEU A 434 4.13 24.89 13.93
C LEU A 434 5.09 25.50 14.99
N GLY A 435 6.26 26.01 14.57
CA GLY A 435 7.23 26.66 15.45
C GLY A 435 8.21 25.70 16.15
N TYR A 436 8.21 24.42 15.80
CA TYR A 436 9.21 23.48 16.31
C TYR A 436 10.51 23.56 15.50
N PRO A 437 11.68 23.38 16.12
CA PRO A 437 12.95 23.41 15.41
C PRO A 437 13.09 22.17 14.54
N ALA A 438 12.76 22.27 13.26
CA ALA A 438 12.98 21.26 12.26
C ALA A 438 14.06 21.73 11.28
N ARG A 439 15.19 21.03 11.21
CA ARG A 439 16.25 21.30 10.22
C ARG A 439 16.09 20.29 9.08
N ILE A 440 16.00 20.80 7.87
CA ILE A 440 16.20 20.00 6.64
C ILE A 440 17.72 19.88 6.52
N GLU A 441 18.27 18.69 6.75
CA GLU A 441 19.69 18.38 6.54
C GLU A 441 19.94 18.05 5.07
#